data_aa965f1e26a7fa8214d76c8bfb2e5f1b
#
_entry.id   aa965f1e26a7fa8214d76c8bfb2e5f1b
#
_cell.length_a   1.000
_cell.length_b   1.000
_cell.length_c   1.000
_cell.angle_alpha   90.00
_cell.angle_beta   90.00
_cell.angle_gamma   90.00
#
_symmetry.space_group_name_H-M   'P 1'
#
loop_
_entity.id
_entity.type
_entity.pdbx_description
1 polymer ?
#
loop_
_entity_poly.entity_id
_entity_poly.type
_entity_poly.pdbx_seq_one_letter_code
_entity_poly.pdbx_strand_id
1 'polypeptide(L)'
;MHDIDIPVAPAKIATSFLEGKAIAQELGFPLVIRPSFTLGGSGASFVHNKEDFEKLLSKGLHASPIHEVLIDKAVLGWKEYELELLRDDNDNVIIICSIENLDPMGIHTGDSITIAPAMTLSDTAYQRMRNMAIKMMRSIGDFAGGCNVQFAVSPDEKEDIIAIEINPRVSRSSALASKATGYPIAKIASKLAIGYTLSLIHI
;
A
#
# COMPACT_ATOMS: atom_id res chain seq x y z
N MET A 1 -7.81 7.78 5.23
CA MET A 1 -8.50 7.04 4.17
C MET A 1 -10.02 7.20 4.27
N HIS A 2 -10.62 7.05 5.45
CA HIS A 2 -12.07 7.29 5.61
C HIS A 2 -12.50 8.70 5.17
N ASP A 3 -11.79 9.75 5.56
CA ASP A 3 -12.12 11.14 5.23
C ASP A 3 -12.08 11.44 3.72
N ILE A 4 -11.37 10.63 2.96
CA ILE A 4 -11.28 10.75 1.50
C ILE A 4 -11.97 9.59 0.78
N ASP A 5 -12.81 8.82 1.47
CA ASP A 5 -13.60 7.72 0.90
C ASP A 5 -12.77 6.77 0.02
N ILE A 6 -11.65 6.29 0.57
CA ILE A 6 -10.79 5.27 -0.04
C ILE A 6 -10.97 3.94 0.71
N PRO A 7 -11.41 2.87 0.03
CA PRO A 7 -11.54 1.55 0.63
C PRO A 7 -10.19 1.03 1.16
N VAL A 8 -10.22 0.52 2.38
CA VAL A 8 -9.07 -0.13 3.05
C VAL A 8 -9.55 -1.42 3.71
N ALA A 9 -8.63 -2.32 4.02
CA ALA A 9 -8.97 -3.50 4.81
C ALA A 9 -9.56 -3.07 6.17
N PRO A 10 -10.63 -3.72 6.65
CA PRO A 10 -11.12 -3.51 8.00
C PRO A 10 -10.00 -3.75 9.01
N ALA A 11 -9.75 -2.76 9.86
CA ALA A 11 -8.64 -2.79 10.81
C ALA A 11 -9.01 -2.07 12.11
N LYS A 12 -8.46 -2.54 13.24
CA LYS A 12 -8.62 -1.91 14.54
C LYS A 12 -7.34 -2.02 15.36
N ILE A 13 -7.13 -1.02 16.20
CA ILE A 13 -6.01 -0.98 17.15
C ILE A 13 -6.40 -1.69 18.43
N ALA A 14 -5.49 -2.48 18.99
CA ALA A 14 -5.61 -3.07 20.32
C ALA A 14 -4.39 -2.71 21.16
N THR A 15 -4.63 -2.26 22.39
CA THR A 15 -3.62 -1.94 23.39
C THR A 15 -3.59 -2.98 24.53
N SER A 16 -4.51 -3.92 24.48
CA SER A 16 -4.61 -5.01 25.44
C SER A 16 -4.97 -6.34 24.77
N PHE A 17 -4.65 -7.44 25.46
CA PHE A 17 -4.99 -8.77 25.00
C PHE A 17 -6.52 -8.97 24.86
N LEU A 18 -7.28 -8.38 25.80
CA LEU A 18 -8.75 -8.50 25.81
C LEU A 18 -9.38 -7.78 24.63
N GLU A 19 -8.91 -6.55 24.34
CA GLU A 19 -9.34 -5.80 23.15
C GLU A 19 -9.01 -6.56 21.86
N GLY A 20 -7.80 -7.11 21.76
CA GLY A 20 -7.40 -7.89 20.59
C GLY A 20 -8.30 -9.09 20.34
N LYS A 21 -8.72 -9.80 21.40
CA LYS A 21 -9.68 -10.93 21.29
C LYS A 21 -11.05 -10.47 20.80
N ALA A 22 -11.55 -9.34 21.28
CA ALA A 22 -12.83 -8.80 20.83
C ALA A 22 -12.78 -8.39 19.35
N ILE A 23 -11.68 -7.75 18.93
CA ILE A 23 -11.44 -7.37 17.53
C ILE A 23 -11.38 -8.60 16.63
N ALA A 24 -10.68 -9.65 17.05
CA ALA A 24 -10.59 -10.89 16.27
C ALA A 24 -11.94 -11.60 16.10
N GLN A 25 -12.81 -11.53 17.11
CA GLN A 25 -14.18 -12.05 17.01
C GLN A 25 -15.04 -11.27 16.02
N GLU A 26 -14.85 -9.94 15.97
CA GLU A 26 -15.59 -9.07 15.06
C GLU A 26 -15.11 -9.21 13.61
N LEU A 27 -13.80 -9.15 13.36
CA LEU A 27 -13.22 -9.18 12.03
C LEU A 27 -13.23 -10.59 11.41
N GLY A 28 -13.18 -11.63 12.23
CA GLY A 28 -13.04 -13.02 11.78
C GLY A 28 -11.69 -13.29 11.12
N PHE A 29 -11.29 -14.57 11.04
CA PHE A 29 -10.03 -14.99 10.43
C PHE A 29 -10.14 -15.10 8.89
N PRO A 30 -9.03 -15.05 8.15
CA PRO A 30 -7.66 -14.79 8.61
C PRO A 30 -7.41 -13.33 8.92
N LEU A 31 -6.39 -13.05 9.79
CA LEU A 31 -6.00 -11.73 10.25
C LEU A 31 -4.51 -11.48 10.07
N VAL A 32 -4.13 -10.20 10.08
CA VAL A 32 -2.72 -9.77 10.21
C VAL A 32 -2.59 -8.97 11.50
N ILE A 33 -1.59 -9.28 12.31
CA ILE A 33 -1.23 -8.51 13.51
C ILE A 33 0.05 -7.75 13.20
N ARG A 34 0.01 -6.43 13.33
CA ARG A 34 1.17 -5.55 13.09
C ARG A 34 1.46 -4.73 14.35
N PRO A 35 2.58 -4.99 15.04
CA PRO A 35 2.98 -4.15 16.18
C PRO A 35 3.27 -2.71 15.74
N SER A 36 2.73 -1.74 16.48
CA SER A 36 2.99 -0.33 16.22
C SER A 36 4.43 0.05 16.55
N PHE A 37 4.99 0.98 15.78
CA PHE A 37 6.34 1.53 15.95
C PHE A 37 7.47 0.50 15.87
N THR A 38 7.29 -0.55 15.07
CA THR A 38 8.37 -1.48 14.71
C THR A 38 8.94 -1.17 13.34
N LEU A 39 10.23 -1.44 13.14
CA LEU A 39 10.92 -1.17 11.88
C LEU A 39 10.86 -2.38 10.95
N GLY A 40 10.60 -2.12 9.65
CA GLY A 40 10.70 -3.14 8.60
C GLY A 40 9.72 -4.30 8.76
N GLY A 41 8.52 -4.06 9.33
CA GLY A 41 7.53 -5.11 9.55
C GLY A 41 7.88 -6.13 10.64
N SER A 42 8.90 -5.82 11.46
CA SER A 42 9.33 -6.70 12.56
C SER A 42 8.17 -7.02 13.50
N GLY A 43 7.96 -8.32 13.75
CA GLY A 43 6.89 -8.80 14.63
C GLY A 43 5.52 -8.91 13.98
N ALA A 44 5.36 -8.50 12.70
CA ALA A 44 4.13 -8.76 11.97
C ALA A 44 3.88 -10.27 11.83
N SER A 45 2.62 -10.67 11.95
CA SER A 45 2.24 -12.08 11.93
C SER A 45 0.92 -12.29 11.20
N PHE A 46 0.88 -13.29 10.31
CA PHE A 46 -0.36 -13.81 9.74
C PHE A 46 -0.99 -14.82 10.69
N VAL A 47 -2.30 -14.72 10.86
CA VAL A 47 -3.08 -15.55 11.77
C VAL A 47 -4.22 -16.18 11.01
N HIS A 48 -4.16 -17.48 10.80
CA HIS A 48 -5.17 -18.21 10.03
C HIS A 48 -6.35 -18.69 10.89
N ASN A 49 -6.12 -18.92 12.18
CA ASN A 49 -7.09 -19.52 13.07
C ASN A 49 -6.99 -18.94 14.49
N LYS A 50 -7.97 -19.29 15.32
CA LYS A 50 -8.06 -18.82 16.71
C LYS A 50 -6.95 -19.40 17.61
N GLU A 51 -6.44 -20.59 17.30
CA GLU A 51 -5.49 -21.31 18.16
C GLU A 51 -4.15 -20.57 18.20
N ASP A 52 -3.68 -20.09 17.04
CA ASP A 52 -2.43 -19.32 16.95
C ASP A 52 -2.57 -17.86 17.37
N PHE A 53 -3.81 -17.34 17.33
CA PHE A 53 -4.08 -15.92 17.54
C PHE A 53 -3.58 -15.43 18.90
N GLU A 54 -3.87 -16.13 19.99
CA GLU A 54 -3.55 -15.66 21.34
C GLU A 54 -2.03 -15.55 21.56
N LYS A 55 -1.27 -16.50 21.03
CA LYS A 55 0.19 -16.50 21.10
C LYS A 55 0.79 -15.37 20.27
N LEU A 56 0.27 -15.16 19.04
CA LEU A 56 0.78 -14.16 18.13
C LEU A 56 0.37 -12.74 18.57
N LEU A 57 -0.82 -12.56 19.14
CA LEU A 57 -1.25 -11.32 19.74
C LEU A 57 -0.36 -10.91 20.92
N SER A 58 -0.10 -11.84 21.83
CA SER A 58 0.80 -11.59 22.98
C SER A 58 2.20 -11.19 22.48
N LYS A 59 2.74 -11.91 21.50
CA LYS A 59 4.03 -11.59 20.89
C LYS A 59 4.03 -10.20 20.26
N GLY A 60 2.97 -9.83 19.53
CA GLY A 60 2.83 -8.53 18.88
C GLY A 60 2.78 -7.39 19.88
N LEU A 61 1.96 -7.51 20.94
CA LEU A 61 1.87 -6.51 22.01
C LEU A 61 3.22 -6.29 22.71
N HIS A 62 3.97 -7.36 22.97
CA HIS A 62 5.31 -7.25 23.57
C HIS A 62 6.35 -6.65 22.61
N ALA A 63 6.21 -6.87 21.30
CA ALA A 63 7.14 -6.32 20.31
C ALA A 63 6.99 -4.81 20.12
N SER A 64 5.80 -4.26 20.37
CA SER A 64 5.55 -2.83 20.29
C SER A 64 6.09 -2.10 21.54
N PRO A 65 6.89 -1.04 21.38
CA PRO A 65 7.40 -0.26 22.52
C PRO A 65 6.30 0.44 23.32
N ILE A 66 5.10 0.59 22.76
CA ILE A 66 3.93 1.19 23.44
C ILE A 66 2.82 0.15 23.70
N HIS A 67 3.12 -1.14 23.55
CA HIS A 67 2.14 -2.24 23.75
C HIS A 67 0.87 -2.08 22.89
N GLU A 68 1.04 -1.70 21.63
CA GLU A 68 -0.06 -1.47 20.69
C GLU A 68 0.14 -2.32 19.43
N VAL A 69 -0.93 -2.91 18.93
CA VAL A 69 -0.96 -3.63 17.66
C VAL A 69 -2.12 -3.16 16.79
N LEU A 70 -1.91 -3.09 15.49
CA LEU A 70 -2.97 -3.01 14.51
C LEU A 70 -3.35 -4.43 14.09
N ILE A 71 -4.64 -4.74 14.12
CA ILE A 71 -5.20 -6.02 13.68
C ILE A 71 -6.03 -5.74 12.43
N ASP A 72 -5.58 -6.28 11.29
CA ASP A 72 -6.23 -6.11 10.00
C ASP A 72 -6.89 -7.39 9.52
N LYS A 73 -7.99 -7.27 8.78
CA LYS A 73 -8.52 -8.38 7.99
C LYS A 73 -7.52 -8.72 6.87
N ALA A 74 -7.06 -9.96 6.83
CA ALA A 74 -6.15 -10.39 5.77
C ALA A 74 -6.90 -10.59 4.44
N VAL A 75 -6.28 -10.13 3.36
CA VAL A 75 -6.77 -10.26 1.98
C VAL A 75 -5.91 -11.28 1.21
N LEU A 76 -5.80 -12.48 1.78
CA LEU A 76 -5.03 -13.56 1.18
C LEU A 76 -5.60 -13.95 -0.20
N GLY A 77 -4.70 -14.17 -1.15
CA GLY A 77 -5.07 -14.57 -2.52
C GLY A 77 -5.55 -13.41 -3.40
N TRP A 78 -5.63 -12.17 -2.88
CA TRP A 78 -5.86 -11.00 -3.70
C TRP A 78 -4.59 -10.70 -4.52
N LYS A 79 -4.77 -10.08 -5.67
CA LYS A 79 -3.67 -9.63 -6.52
C LYS A 79 -3.12 -8.31 -6.00
N GLU A 80 -1.80 -8.15 -6.04
CA GLU A 80 -1.14 -6.91 -5.63
C GLU A 80 -0.70 -6.10 -6.84
N TYR A 81 -1.07 -4.82 -6.84
CA TYR A 81 -0.68 -3.84 -7.85
C TYR A 81 -0.13 -2.59 -7.21
N GLU A 82 0.78 -1.94 -7.93
CA GLU A 82 1.33 -0.66 -7.53
C GLU A 82 1.19 0.36 -8.65
N LEU A 83 1.06 1.63 -8.29
CA LEU A 83 1.16 2.75 -9.22
C LEU A 83 2.30 3.67 -8.79
N GLU A 84 3.16 4.01 -9.75
CA GLU A 84 4.19 5.03 -9.58
C GLU A 84 3.67 6.36 -10.12
N LEU A 85 3.66 7.38 -9.26
CA LEU A 85 3.11 8.70 -9.54
C LEU A 85 4.14 9.81 -9.32
N LEU A 86 3.91 10.93 -10.00
CA LEU A 86 4.58 12.20 -9.72
C LEU A 86 3.53 13.30 -9.56
N ARG A 87 3.79 14.24 -8.64
CA ARG A 87 3.00 15.46 -8.43
C ARG A 87 3.94 16.67 -8.35
N ASP A 88 3.57 17.76 -8.99
CA ASP A 88 4.24 19.05 -8.86
C ASP A 88 3.52 20.01 -7.89
N ASP A 89 4.14 21.14 -7.59
CA ASP A 89 3.56 22.17 -6.70
C ASP A 89 2.29 22.83 -7.26
N ASN A 90 2.01 22.70 -8.56
CA ASN A 90 0.80 23.17 -9.20
C ASN A 90 -0.34 22.14 -9.19
N ASP A 91 -0.20 21.07 -8.41
CA ASP A 91 -1.15 19.96 -8.31
C ASP A 91 -1.36 19.18 -9.62
N ASN A 92 -0.43 19.25 -10.57
CA ASN A 92 -0.43 18.34 -11.70
C ASN A 92 0.06 16.96 -11.24
N VAL A 93 -0.73 15.93 -11.53
CA VAL A 93 -0.42 14.54 -11.15
C VAL A 93 -0.38 13.67 -12.39
N ILE A 94 0.68 12.88 -12.54
CA ILE A 94 0.81 11.89 -13.61
C ILE A 94 1.08 10.50 -13.03
N ILE A 95 0.49 9.48 -13.66
CA ILE A 95 0.82 8.08 -13.43
C ILE A 95 1.89 7.68 -14.45
N ILE A 96 3.03 7.22 -13.97
CA ILE A 96 4.14 6.82 -14.83
C ILE A 96 4.01 5.38 -15.28
N CYS A 97 3.68 4.50 -14.35
CA CYS A 97 3.62 3.07 -14.61
C CYS A 97 2.69 2.37 -13.61
N SER A 98 2.00 1.35 -14.09
CA SER A 98 1.39 0.32 -13.27
C SER A 98 2.35 -0.85 -13.12
N ILE A 99 2.36 -1.47 -11.95
CA ILE A 99 3.22 -2.60 -11.61
C ILE A 99 2.36 -3.71 -11.04
N GLU A 100 2.66 -4.93 -11.39
CA GLU A 100 1.98 -6.13 -10.89
C GLU A 100 2.98 -7.03 -10.17
N ASN A 101 2.63 -7.47 -8.97
CA ASN A 101 3.31 -8.54 -8.27
C ASN A 101 2.62 -9.85 -8.58
N LEU A 102 3.36 -10.81 -9.17
CA LEU A 102 2.79 -12.12 -9.56
C LEU A 102 2.51 -13.01 -8.36
N ASP A 103 3.24 -12.82 -7.29
CA ASP A 103 3.01 -13.56 -6.06
C ASP A 103 1.80 -13.00 -5.31
N PRO A 104 1.02 -13.86 -4.65
CA PRO A 104 -0.19 -13.42 -3.96
C PRO A 104 0.12 -12.50 -2.77
N MET A 105 -0.87 -11.68 -2.39
CA MET A 105 -0.78 -10.82 -1.20
C MET A 105 -0.25 -11.58 0.02
N GLY A 106 0.73 -10.96 0.70
CA GLY A 106 1.43 -11.50 1.86
C GLY A 106 2.89 -11.85 1.61
N ILE A 107 3.33 -11.90 0.35
CA ILE A 107 4.74 -11.96 -0.02
C ILE A 107 5.24 -10.53 -0.25
N HIS A 108 6.33 -10.17 0.40
CA HIS A 108 6.86 -8.81 0.29
C HIS A 108 7.28 -8.52 -1.16
N THR A 109 6.92 -7.36 -1.69
CA THR A 109 7.22 -6.92 -3.08
C THR A 109 8.70 -7.11 -3.47
N GLY A 110 9.63 -6.92 -2.51
CA GLY A 110 11.06 -7.13 -2.75
C GLY A 110 11.47 -8.59 -2.98
N ASP A 111 10.60 -9.53 -2.65
CA ASP A 111 10.83 -10.98 -2.75
C ASP A 111 9.90 -11.61 -3.81
N SER A 112 9.06 -10.81 -4.47
CA SER A 112 8.10 -11.19 -5.48
C SER A 112 8.61 -10.97 -6.89
N ILE A 113 8.09 -11.76 -7.85
CA ILE A 113 8.26 -11.48 -9.27
C ILE A 113 7.39 -10.29 -9.64
N THR A 114 8.02 -9.22 -10.11
CA THR A 114 7.38 -7.94 -10.38
C THR A 114 7.42 -7.64 -11.88
N ILE A 115 6.29 -7.28 -12.47
CA ILE A 115 6.13 -6.96 -13.89
C ILE A 115 5.69 -5.50 -14.04
N ALA A 116 6.30 -4.78 -14.98
CA ALA A 116 5.95 -3.41 -15.33
C ALA A 116 5.92 -3.26 -16.87
N PRO A 117 4.82 -2.77 -17.47
CA PRO A 117 3.53 -2.45 -16.83
C PRO A 117 2.76 -3.70 -16.39
N ALA A 118 1.73 -3.53 -15.54
CA ALA A 118 0.83 -4.60 -15.12
C ALA A 118 0.18 -5.29 -16.35
N MET A 119 0.11 -6.62 -16.31
CA MET A 119 -0.35 -7.41 -17.47
C MET A 119 -1.78 -7.93 -17.30
N THR A 120 -2.23 -8.20 -16.08
CA THR A 120 -3.55 -8.80 -15.83
C THR A 120 -4.56 -7.83 -15.21
N LEU A 121 -4.19 -6.55 -15.10
CA LEU A 121 -5.07 -5.49 -14.60
C LEU A 121 -6.06 -5.07 -15.70
N SER A 122 -7.36 -5.11 -15.41
CA SER A 122 -8.37 -4.60 -16.33
C SER A 122 -8.30 -3.07 -16.46
N ASP A 123 -8.73 -2.53 -17.61
CA ASP A 123 -8.82 -1.08 -17.81
C ASP A 123 -9.72 -0.41 -16.76
N THR A 124 -10.82 -1.05 -16.41
CA THR A 124 -11.76 -0.54 -15.42
C THR A 124 -11.12 -0.45 -14.02
N ALA A 125 -10.44 -1.52 -13.60
CA ALA A 125 -9.72 -1.54 -12.33
C ALA A 125 -8.58 -0.52 -12.32
N TYR A 126 -7.82 -0.42 -13.43
CA TYR A 126 -6.76 0.58 -13.58
C TYR A 126 -7.28 2.01 -13.40
N GLN A 127 -8.40 2.39 -14.05
CA GLN A 127 -8.96 3.73 -13.92
C GLN A 127 -9.46 4.02 -12.50
N ARG A 128 -10.05 3.02 -11.83
CA ARG A 128 -10.44 3.13 -10.41
C ARG A 128 -9.22 3.35 -9.52
N MET A 129 -8.19 2.53 -9.66
CA MET A 129 -6.93 2.66 -8.91
C MET A 129 -6.26 4.01 -9.16
N ARG A 130 -6.20 4.46 -10.42
CA ARG A 130 -5.66 5.76 -10.79
C ARG A 130 -6.37 6.90 -10.05
N ASN A 131 -7.69 6.91 -10.07
CA ASN A 131 -8.48 7.95 -9.40
C ASN A 131 -8.28 7.92 -7.88
N MET A 132 -8.21 6.72 -7.28
CA MET A 132 -7.92 6.53 -5.86
C MET A 132 -6.51 7.05 -5.53
N ALA A 133 -5.49 6.67 -6.30
CA ALA A 133 -4.11 7.07 -6.09
C ALA A 133 -3.92 8.60 -6.14
N ILE A 134 -4.54 9.26 -7.12
CA ILE A 134 -4.53 10.73 -7.23
C ILE A 134 -5.18 11.38 -5.99
N LYS A 135 -6.34 10.86 -5.57
CA LYS A 135 -7.05 11.34 -4.38
C LYS A 135 -6.23 11.14 -3.10
N MET A 136 -5.57 9.98 -2.96
CA MET A 136 -4.68 9.70 -1.84
C MET A 136 -3.46 10.62 -1.84
N MET A 137 -2.82 10.83 -2.99
CA MET A 137 -1.66 11.71 -3.10
C MET A 137 -1.99 13.16 -2.74
N ARG A 138 -3.15 13.65 -3.17
CA ARG A 138 -3.63 14.99 -2.81
C ARG A 138 -3.93 15.16 -1.33
N SER A 139 -4.31 14.08 -0.64
CA SER A 139 -4.60 14.12 0.80
C SER A 139 -3.36 14.28 1.69
N ILE A 140 -2.16 14.12 1.14
CA ILE A 140 -0.90 14.31 1.88
C ILE A 140 -0.63 15.80 2.17
N GLY A 141 -1.31 16.71 1.47
CA GLY A 141 -1.10 18.16 1.61
C GLY A 141 0.00 18.67 0.69
N ASP A 142 0.84 19.58 1.19
CA ASP A 142 1.91 20.22 0.43
C ASP A 142 3.06 19.25 0.17
N PHE A 143 2.91 18.47 -0.90
CA PHE A 143 3.89 17.48 -1.32
C PHE A 143 4.10 17.54 -2.84
N ALA A 144 5.33 17.74 -3.26
CA ALA A 144 5.77 17.59 -4.65
C ALA A 144 6.88 16.55 -4.74
N GLY A 145 6.82 15.68 -5.73
CA GLY A 145 7.80 14.60 -5.91
C GLY A 145 7.19 13.28 -6.37
N GLY A 146 7.91 12.20 -6.11
CA GLY A 146 7.50 10.83 -6.44
C GLY A 146 6.70 10.16 -5.33
N CYS A 147 5.76 9.34 -5.72
CA CYS A 147 4.92 8.57 -4.81
C CYS A 147 4.64 7.19 -5.37
N ASN A 148 4.65 6.20 -4.50
CA ASN A 148 4.22 4.83 -4.78
C ASN A 148 2.95 4.54 -3.99
N VAL A 149 1.94 3.99 -4.65
CA VAL A 149 0.68 3.57 -4.02
C VAL A 149 0.44 2.10 -4.30
N GLN A 150 0.20 1.32 -3.25
CA GLN A 150 -0.06 -0.11 -3.33
C GLN A 150 -1.53 -0.42 -3.12
N PHE A 151 -2.04 -1.33 -3.93
CA PHE A 151 -3.43 -1.78 -3.93
C PHE A 151 -3.51 -3.30 -3.89
N ALA A 152 -4.55 -3.81 -3.25
CA ALA A 152 -5.00 -5.18 -3.45
C ALA A 152 -6.30 -5.17 -4.24
N VAL A 153 -6.40 -6.10 -5.21
CA VAL A 153 -7.57 -6.28 -6.05
C VAL A 153 -8.07 -7.71 -5.88
N SER A 154 -9.37 -7.86 -5.58
CA SER A 154 -9.96 -9.18 -5.44
C SER A 154 -9.90 -9.94 -6.76
N PRO A 155 -9.67 -11.29 -6.72
CA PRO A 155 -9.57 -12.10 -7.94
C PRO A 155 -10.93 -12.43 -8.57
N ASP A 156 -12.03 -11.99 -7.97
CA ASP A 156 -13.39 -12.23 -8.46
C ASP A 156 -13.80 -11.21 -9.54
N GLU A 157 -14.94 -11.46 -10.19
CA GLU A 157 -15.46 -10.62 -11.26
C GLU A 157 -15.78 -9.17 -10.85
N LYS A 158 -15.91 -8.89 -9.55
CA LYS A 158 -16.20 -7.54 -9.04
C LYS A 158 -14.96 -6.66 -9.02
N GLU A 159 -13.77 -7.29 -8.96
CA GLU A 159 -12.51 -6.58 -8.83
C GLU A 159 -12.57 -5.52 -7.72
N ASP A 160 -13.00 -5.92 -6.50
CA ASP A 160 -12.98 -5.02 -5.35
C ASP A 160 -11.55 -4.55 -5.10
N ILE A 161 -11.37 -3.25 -4.93
CA ILE A 161 -10.06 -2.62 -4.77
C ILE A 161 -9.96 -2.00 -3.40
N ILE A 162 -8.88 -2.30 -2.69
CA ILE A 162 -8.52 -1.62 -1.45
C ILE A 162 -7.11 -1.04 -1.54
N ALA A 163 -6.91 0.11 -0.91
CA ALA A 163 -5.58 0.67 -0.73
C ALA A 163 -4.87 -0.04 0.42
N ILE A 164 -3.62 -0.41 0.19
CA ILE A 164 -2.74 -1.05 1.18
C ILE A 164 -1.87 -0.01 1.86
N GLU A 165 -1.13 0.77 1.06
CA GLU A 165 -0.30 1.84 1.58
C GLU A 165 -0.02 2.91 0.53
N ILE A 166 0.38 4.08 1.00
CA ILE A 166 0.90 5.17 0.19
C ILE A 166 2.28 5.57 0.73
N ASN A 167 3.25 5.61 -0.15
CA ASN A 167 4.64 5.96 0.15
C ASN A 167 5.01 7.25 -0.58
N PRO A 168 5.00 8.43 0.09
CA PRO A 168 5.33 9.72 -0.54
C PRO A 168 6.85 9.87 -0.75
N ARG A 169 7.41 8.99 -1.50
CA ARG A 169 8.82 8.89 -1.89
C ARG A 169 8.96 7.98 -3.10
N VAL A 170 10.10 8.07 -3.80
CA VAL A 170 10.47 7.03 -4.77
C VAL A 170 10.70 5.69 -4.07
N SER A 171 10.32 4.61 -4.74
CA SER A 171 10.36 3.23 -4.23
C SER A 171 11.43 2.40 -4.95
N ARG A 172 11.61 1.17 -4.51
CA ARG A 172 12.44 0.20 -5.25
C ARG A 172 11.83 -0.12 -6.63
N SER A 173 10.52 -0.21 -6.70
CA SER A 173 9.76 -0.42 -7.94
C SER A 173 9.84 0.77 -8.90
N SER A 174 10.13 1.99 -8.43
CA SER A 174 10.40 3.15 -9.31
C SER A 174 11.59 2.91 -10.24
N ALA A 175 12.60 2.15 -9.81
CA ALA A 175 13.74 1.80 -10.66
C ALA A 175 13.32 0.85 -11.80
N LEU A 176 12.48 -0.16 -11.50
CA LEU A 176 11.90 -1.05 -12.49
C LEU A 176 11.01 -0.27 -13.47
N ALA A 177 10.09 0.55 -12.95
CA ALA A 177 9.21 1.40 -13.75
C ALA A 177 9.99 2.35 -14.67
N SER A 178 11.05 2.98 -14.16
CA SER A 178 11.92 3.85 -14.96
C SER A 178 12.59 3.08 -16.10
N LYS A 179 13.03 1.86 -15.85
CA LYS A 179 13.67 1.01 -16.88
C LYS A 179 12.65 0.52 -17.91
N ALA A 180 11.45 0.13 -17.47
CA ALA A 180 10.40 -0.36 -18.35
C ALA A 180 9.83 0.75 -19.28
N THR A 181 9.67 1.97 -18.76
CA THR A 181 9.05 3.09 -19.46
C THR A 181 10.06 4.00 -20.17
N GLY A 182 11.33 3.94 -19.80
CA GLY A 182 12.34 4.91 -20.20
C GLY A 182 12.21 6.27 -19.48
N TYR A 183 11.25 6.42 -18.55
CA TYR A 183 11.01 7.67 -17.84
C TYR A 183 11.84 7.75 -16.54
N PRO A 184 12.72 8.74 -16.37
CA PRO A 184 13.66 8.78 -15.25
C PRO A 184 13.00 9.31 -13.97
N ILE A 185 12.19 8.49 -13.31
CA ILE A 185 11.33 8.88 -12.17
C ILE A 185 12.11 9.60 -11.07
N ALA A 186 13.23 9.04 -10.61
CA ALA A 186 14.01 9.63 -9.51
C ALA A 186 14.56 11.03 -9.88
N LYS A 187 15.06 11.19 -11.12
CA LYS A 187 15.55 12.49 -11.62
C LYS A 187 14.45 13.53 -11.66
N ILE A 188 13.28 13.14 -12.16
CA ILE A 188 12.13 14.06 -12.25
C ILE A 188 11.61 14.39 -10.85
N ALA A 189 11.43 13.39 -9.98
CA ALA A 189 11.01 13.60 -8.60
C ALA A 189 11.92 14.58 -7.85
N SER A 190 13.25 14.48 -8.05
CA SER A 190 14.21 15.42 -7.46
C SER A 190 14.04 16.84 -7.98
N LYS A 191 13.73 17.02 -9.27
CA LYS A 191 13.44 18.35 -9.83
C LYS A 191 12.14 18.93 -9.27
N LEU A 192 11.09 18.12 -9.14
CA LEU A 192 9.83 18.56 -8.56
C LEU A 192 10.00 19.01 -7.10
N ALA A 193 10.80 18.28 -6.32
CA ALA A 193 11.07 18.60 -4.92
C ALA A 193 11.82 19.95 -4.71
N ILE A 194 12.42 20.52 -5.76
CA ILE A 194 13.07 21.85 -5.73
C ILE A 194 12.30 22.91 -6.53
N GLY A 195 10.99 22.67 -6.81
CA GLY A 195 10.07 23.64 -7.36
C GLY A 195 9.94 23.66 -8.89
N TYR A 196 10.50 22.66 -9.62
CA TYR A 196 10.18 22.53 -11.04
C TYR A 196 8.76 22.00 -11.21
N THR A 197 8.06 22.44 -12.23
CA THR A 197 6.75 21.89 -12.59
C THR A 197 6.88 20.81 -13.67
N LEU A 198 5.89 19.93 -13.75
CA LEU A 198 5.84 18.89 -14.77
C LEU A 198 5.83 19.49 -16.18
N SER A 199 5.14 20.61 -16.39
CA SER A 199 5.13 21.32 -17.67
C SER A 199 6.50 21.82 -18.07
N LEU A 200 7.29 22.37 -17.16
CA LEU A 200 8.66 22.84 -17.44
C LEU A 200 9.64 21.69 -17.74
N ILE A 201 9.35 20.49 -17.22
CA ILE A 201 10.22 19.34 -17.43
C ILE A 201 9.95 18.66 -18.78
N HIS A 202 8.72 18.75 -19.27
CA HIS A 202 8.26 18.02 -20.48
C HIS A 202 8.14 18.91 -21.72
N ILE A 203 8.53 20.16 -21.66
CA ILE A 203 8.62 21.06 -22.84
C ILE A 203 9.87 20.79 -23.63
#